data_3778414f27e994bdb718d7e00aae9444
#
_entry.id   3778414f27e994bdb718d7e00aae9444
#
_cell.length_a   1.000
_cell.length_b   1.000
_cell.length_c   1.000
_cell.angle_alpha   90.00
_cell.angle_beta   90.00
_cell.angle_gamma   90.00
#
_symmetry.space_group_name_H-M   'P 1'
#
loop_
_entity.id
_entity.type
_entity.pdbx_description
1 polymer ?
#
loop_
_entity_poly.entity_id
_entity_poly.type
_entity_poly.pdbx_seq_one_letter_code
_entity_poly.pdbx_strand_id
1 'polypeptide(L)'
;MFTRNLKRGMSGDDVLLAKQRLVSLGYLYAATKRTFGNDTLKSVKAFQSANGLEVDGIIGRLTWAALFGEIETTTAAISIPERFTPSARQAIGIALAQVSDVRREICLDALQFAAEAENNPQAMMGFYIRGGNLYNKDLSLNVMTESKLKAYFRRSEYAPYFDGGRDDLMMENALRSMFAVPGCDCSGMIVGLMRKHGIYDAGFDANANTLGGSHTIKTTNPQSGDWACKSGHIGLYVGGGYEVEAAGGAYGIQLSKNRRIFNFLTGKVQRFSAWEYYGDPKRY
;
A
#
# COMPACT_ATOMS: atom_id res chain seq x y z
N MET A 1 15.38 -4.00 22.99
CA MET A 1 15.45 -3.82 21.52
C MET A 1 15.01 -5.11 20.83
N PHE A 2 14.10 -5.03 19.84
CA PHE A 2 13.66 -6.15 19.04
C PHE A 2 14.78 -6.63 18.11
N THR A 3 15.06 -7.94 18.07
CA THR A 3 16.16 -8.50 17.25
C THR A 3 15.67 -9.50 16.21
N ARG A 4 14.58 -10.21 16.47
CA ARG A 4 14.00 -11.24 15.59
C ARG A 4 12.59 -11.62 16.02
N ASN A 5 11.82 -12.20 15.11
CA ASN A 5 10.51 -12.79 15.45
C ASN A 5 10.71 -14.00 16.37
N LEU A 6 9.95 -14.05 17.48
CA LEU A 6 9.95 -15.17 18.43
C LEU A 6 8.67 -15.98 18.26
N LYS A 7 8.81 -17.30 18.12
CA LYS A 7 7.69 -18.25 17.94
C LYS A 7 7.94 -19.56 18.67
N ARG A 8 6.89 -20.37 18.79
CA ARG A 8 6.97 -21.67 19.43
C ARG A 8 8.14 -22.52 18.95
N GLY A 9 8.88 -23.11 19.88
CA GLY A 9 10.08 -23.91 19.62
C GLY A 9 11.39 -23.14 19.69
N MET A 10 11.36 -21.80 19.65
CA MET A 10 12.57 -20.99 19.77
C MET A 10 13.04 -20.85 21.21
N SER A 11 14.34 -20.61 21.39
CA SER A 11 14.96 -20.39 22.68
C SER A 11 15.98 -19.23 22.60
N GLY A 12 16.14 -18.51 23.71
CA GLY A 12 17.10 -17.41 23.84
C GLY A 12 16.79 -16.50 25.01
N ASP A 13 17.67 -15.54 25.25
CA ASP A 13 17.47 -14.50 26.29
C ASP A 13 16.33 -13.56 25.91
N ASP A 14 16.15 -13.29 24.65
CA ASP A 14 15.05 -12.55 24.07
C ASP A 14 13.68 -13.24 24.35
N VAL A 15 13.63 -14.56 24.25
CA VAL A 15 12.43 -15.35 24.63
C VAL A 15 12.16 -15.25 26.12
N LEU A 16 13.20 -15.38 26.95
CA LEU A 16 13.05 -15.26 28.40
C LEU A 16 12.55 -13.86 28.78
N LEU A 17 13.13 -12.82 28.20
CA LEU A 17 12.75 -11.42 28.44
C LEU A 17 11.26 -11.19 28.08
N ALA A 18 10.84 -11.64 26.91
CA ALA A 18 9.44 -11.53 26.49
C ALA A 18 8.49 -12.26 27.44
N LYS A 19 8.86 -13.46 27.91
CA LYS A 19 8.08 -14.21 28.90
C LYS A 19 7.99 -13.50 30.24
N GLN A 20 9.08 -12.93 30.74
CA GLN A 20 9.11 -12.14 31.99
C GLN A 20 8.15 -10.94 31.88
N ARG A 21 8.13 -10.29 30.70
CA ARG A 21 7.20 -9.19 30.47
C ARG A 21 5.74 -9.67 30.44
N LEU A 22 5.44 -10.79 29.79
CA LEU A 22 4.10 -11.42 29.82
C LEU A 22 3.67 -11.77 31.24
N VAL A 23 4.61 -12.21 32.10
CA VAL A 23 4.33 -12.46 33.53
C VAL A 23 3.98 -11.13 34.24
N SER A 24 4.77 -10.09 34.05
CA SER A 24 4.53 -8.78 34.69
C SER A 24 3.21 -8.14 34.26
N LEU A 25 2.72 -8.50 33.08
CA LEU A 25 1.42 -8.05 32.54
C LEU A 25 0.25 -9.01 32.85
N GLY A 26 0.49 -10.09 33.59
CA GLY A 26 -0.54 -11.04 34.02
C GLY A 26 -0.98 -12.05 32.95
N TYR A 27 -0.30 -12.13 31.80
CA TYR A 27 -0.66 -13.08 30.72
C TYR A 27 0.03 -14.44 30.85
N LEU A 28 1.11 -14.55 31.63
CA LEU A 28 1.85 -15.78 31.87
C LEU A 28 2.10 -15.96 33.37
N TYR A 29 1.97 -17.18 33.88
CA TYR A 29 2.13 -17.45 35.31
C TYR A 29 3.61 -17.38 35.78
N ALA A 30 4.54 -17.93 35.00
CA ALA A 30 5.96 -17.96 35.31
C ALA A 30 6.86 -17.95 34.07
N ALA A 31 8.05 -17.39 34.19
CA ALA A 31 9.05 -17.29 33.13
C ALA A 31 10.43 -17.78 33.64
N THR A 32 10.59 -19.09 33.80
CA THR A 32 11.82 -19.70 34.31
C THR A 32 12.72 -20.31 33.24
N LYS A 33 12.17 -20.62 32.07
CA LYS A 33 12.89 -21.26 30.95
C LYS A 33 12.99 -20.30 29.76
N ARG A 34 14.12 -20.37 29.05
CA ARG A 34 14.39 -19.58 27.83
C ARG A 34 13.63 -20.07 26.59
N THR A 35 12.82 -21.12 26.70
CA THR A 35 12.11 -21.75 25.59
C THR A 35 10.69 -21.21 25.44
N PHE A 36 10.31 -20.91 24.22
CA PHE A 36 8.95 -20.52 23.82
C PHE A 36 8.08 -21.78 23.70
N GLY A 37 7.38 -22.14 24.76
CA GLY A 37 6.51 -23.31 24.84
C GLY A 37 5.05 -23.01 24.49
N ASN A 38 4.19 -24.03 24.71
CA ASN A 38 2.74 -23.89 24.44
C ASN A 38 2.06 -22.86 25.35
N ASP A 39 2.47 -22.75 26.60
CA ASP A 39 1.91 -21.75 27.52
C ASP A 39 2.29 -20.32 27.09
N THR A 40 3.53 -20.13 26.63
CA THR A 40 3.97 -18.87 26.04
C THR A 40 3.14 -18.53 24.79
N LEU A 41 2.90 -19.50 23.91
CA LEU A 41 2.05 -19.33 22.73
C LEU A 41 0.63 -18.86 23.10
N LYS A 42 0.00 -19.50 24.07
CA LYS A 42 -1.34 -19.12 24.56
C LYS A 42 -1.33 -17.70 25.13
N SER A 43 -0.33 -17.37 25.94
CA SER A 43 -0.18 -16.06 26.55
C SER A 43 0.05 -14.95 25.53
N VAL A 44 0.86 -15.21 24.51
CA VAL A 44 1.09 -14.26 23.39
C VAL A 44 -0.21 -14.01 22.65
N LYS A 45 -0.97 -15.06 22.30
CA LYS A 45 -2.26 -14.88 21.62
C LYS A 45 -3.28 -14.12 22.48
N ALA A 46 -3.34 -14.37 23.76
CA ALA A 46 -4.21 -13.62 24.67
C ALA A 46 -3.78 -12.13 24.75
N PHE A 47 -2.49 -11.87 24.86
CA PHE A 47 -1.94 -10.52 24.84
C PHE A 47 -2.24 -9.79 23.52
N GLN A 48 -2.02 -10.45 22.37
CA GLN A 48 -2.30 -9.90 21.05
C GLN A 48 -3.77 -9.51 20.91
N SER A 49 -4.69 -10.42 21.31
CA SER A 49 -6.13 -10.16 21.28
C SER A 49 -6.52 -8.96 22.15
N ALA A 50 -5.99 -8.87 23.37
CA ALA A 50 -6.28 -7.78 24.29
C ALA A 50 -5.74 -6.41 23.84
N ASN A 51 -4.72 -6.40 22.98
CA ASN A 51 -4.08 -5.19 22.46
C ASN A 51 -4.43 -4.88 20.99
N GLY A 52 -5.42 -5.57 20.40
CA GLY A 52 -5.86 -5.32 19.02
C GLY A 52 -4.82 -5.69 17.96
N LEU A 53 -3.89 -6.60 18.29
CA LEU A 53 -2.86 -7.09 17.38
C LEU A 53 -3.34 -8.34 16.63
N GLU A 54 -2.67 -8.69 15.53
CA GLU A 54 -2.89 -9.99 14.87
C GLU A 54 -2.61 -11.14 15.82
N VAL A 55 -3.57 -12.08 15.95
CA VAL A 55 -3.53 -13.18 16.93
C VAL A 55 -2.85 -14.42 16.31
N ASP A 56 -1.62 -14.23 15.81
CA ASP A 56 -0.81 -15.27 15.18
C ASP A 56 0.02 -16.11 16.18
N GLY A 57 0.24 -15.57 17.37
CA GLY A 57 1.06 -16.19 18.42
C GLY A 57 2.55 -16.02 18.19
N ILE A 58 2.96 -15.09 17.34
CA ILE A 58 4.35 -14.73 17.08
C ILE A 58 4.63 -13.39 17.77
N ILE A 59 5.70 -13.31 18.55
CA ILE A 59 6.19 -12.02 19.03
C ILE A 59 7.03 -11.42 17.91
N GLY A 60 6.36 -10.78 16.98
CA GLY A 60 6.97 -9.92 15.98
C GLY A 60 7.24 -8.52 16.54
N ARG A 61 7.68 -7.60 15.69
CA ARG A 61 8.06 -6.24 16.09
C ARG A 61 6.92 -5.49 16.81
N LEU A 62 5.69 -5.61 16.31
CA LEU A 62 4.52 -4.94 16.90
C LEU A 62 4.16 -5.53 18.27
N THR A 63 4.17 -6.86 18.40
CA THR A 63 3.93 -7.53 19.67
C THR A 63 5.03 -7.21 20.67
N TRP A 64 6.28 -7.13 20.23
CA TRP A 64 7.40 -6.72 21.07
C TRP A 64 7.25 -5.27 21.56
N ALA A 65 6.93 -4.36 20.64
CA ALA A 65 6.69 -2.95 20.97
C ALA A 65 5.57 -2.78 22.01
N ALA A 66 4.46 -3.49 21.81
CA ALA A 66 3.34 -3.48 22.77
C ALA A 66 3.73 -4.06 24.14
N LEU A 67 4.54 -5.13 24.16
CA LEU A 67 5.01 -5.74 25.39
C LEU A 67 5.89 -4.82 26.22
N PHE A 68 6.82 -4.09 25.60
CA PHE A 68 7.87 -3.35 26.30
C PHE A 68 7.62 -1.85 26.42
N GLY A 69 6.54 -1.35 25.81
CA GLY A 69 6.32 0.10 25.69
C GLY A 69 7.41 0.75 24.82
N GLU A 70 8.22 -0.06 24.18
CA GLU A 70 9.12 0.38 23.12
C GLU A 70 8.29 0.61 21.85
N ILE A 71 7.38 1.56 21.91
CA ILE A 71 7.24 2.41 20.75
C ILE A 71 8.54 3.21 20.76
N GLU A 72 9.66 2.59 20.39
CA GLU A 72 10.54 3.37 19.54
C GLU A 72 9.64 3.74 18.38
N THR A 73 9.07 4.92 18.47
CA THR A 73 8.93 5.77 17.33
C THR A 73 10.32 5.91 16.68
N THR A 74 10.81 4.89 15.99
CA THR A 74 11.33 5.11 14.68
C THR A 74 10.09 5.41 13.85
N THR A 75 9.37 6.43 14.24
CA THR A 75 8.79 7.39 13.37
C THR A 75 9.99 8.18 12.80
N ALA A 76 10.65 7.62 11.86
CA ALA A 76 10.69 8.34 10.60
C ALA A 76 9.21 8.65 10.39
N ALA A 77 8.83 9.89 10.73
CA ALA A 77 7.44 10.30 10.88
C ALA A 77 6.75 9.80 9.63
N ILE A 78 5.71 8.92 9.75
CA ILE A 78 5.03 8.36 8.60
C ILE A 78 4.57 9.58 7.83
N SER A 79 5.36 10.01 6.85
CA SER A 79 5.19 11.26 6.13
C SER A 79 4.18 11.03 5.01
N ILE A 80 2.91 11.13 5.38
CA ILE A 80 1.82 11.12 4.41
C ILE A 80 1.70 12.53 3.83
N PRO A 81 1.60 12.66 2.49
CA PRO A 81 1.56 13.96 1.83
C PRO A 81 0.52 14.93 2.43
N GLU A 82 0.94 16.17 2.71
CA GLU A 82 0.09 17.20 3.32
C GLU A 82 -1.12 17.60 2.45
N ARG A 83 -1.06 17.34 1.15
CA ARG A 83 -2.17 17.56 0.22
C ARG A 83 -3.40 16.70 0.50
N PHE A 84 -3.28 15.68 1.35
CA PHE A 84 -4.42 14.87 1.79
C PHE A 84 -5.10 15.49 3.00
N THR A 85 -6.41 15.26 3.11
CA THR A 85 -7.20 15.73 4.25
C THR A 85 -6.65 15.21 5.58
N PRO A 86 -6.78 15.95 6.68
CA PRO A 86 -6.35 15.48 8.00
C PRO A 86 -6.96 14.12 8.38
N SER A 87 -8.22 13.87 8.01
CA SER A 87 -8.91 12.61 8.27
C SER A 87 -8.30 11.44 7.50
N ALA A 88 -7.94 11.63 6.21
CA ALA A 88 -7.25 10.61 5.41
C ALA A 88 -5.86 10.34 5.98
N ARG A 89 -5.09 11.38 6.27
CA ARG A 89 -3.75 11.25 6.85
C ARG A 89 -3.76 10.51 8.18
N GLN A 90 -4.70 10.83 9.07
CA GLN A 90 -4.84 10.16 10.36
C GLN A 90 -5.20 8.67 10.19
N ALA A 91 -6.23 8.36 9.40
CA ALA A 91 -6.69 6.98 9.20
C ALA A 91 -5.62 6.10 8.56
N ILE A 92 -4.95 6.61 7.51
CA ILE A 92 -3.86 5.92 6.83
C ILE A 92 -2.65 5.77 7.78
N GLY A 93 -2.28 6.82 8.51
CA GLY A 93 -1.16 6.80 9.44
C GLY A 93 -1.31 5.74 10.53
N ILE A 94 -2.50 5.62 11.12
CA ILE A 94 -2.81 4.57 12.09
C ILE A 94 -2.64 3.18 11.46
N ALA A 95 -3.15 2.98 10.25
CA ALA A 95 -3.08 1.69 9.57
C ALA A 95 -1.64 1.32 9.17
N LEU A 96 -0.87 2.29 8.66
CA LEU A 96 0.53 2.09 8.27
C LEU A 96 1.45 1.80 9.46
N ALA A 97 1.12 2.28 10.65
CA ALA A 97 1.85 1.97 11.86
C ALA A 97 1.73 0.48 12.28
N GLN A 98 0.74 -0.24 11.76
CA GLN A 98 0.41 -1.62 12.15
C GLN A 98 0.94 -2.69 11.18
N VAL A 99 1.58 -2.30 10.09
CA VAL A 99 2.10 -3.22 9.08
C VAL A 99 3.63 -3.25 9.08
N SER A 100 4.20 -4.26 8.39
CA SER A 100 5.65 -4.38 8.18
C SER A 100 6.23 -3.15 7.48
N ASP A 101 7.53 -2.91 7.65
CA ASP A 101 8.23 -1.78 7.02
C ASP A 101 8.07 -1.83 5.49
N VAL A 102 8.18 -3.02 4.88
CA VAL A 102 8.03 -3.21 3.43
C VAL A 102 6.63 -2.79 2.95
N ARG A 103 5.57 -3.24 3.62
CA ARG A 103 4.19 -2.84 3.28
C ARG A 103 4.00 -1.34 3.43
N ARG A 104 4.55 -0.77 4.50
CA ARG A 104 4.49 0.67 4.77
C ARG A 104 5.17 1.47 3.67
N GLU A 105 6.39 1.12 3.30
CA GLU A 105 7.16 1.81 2.27
C GLU A 105 6.48 1.75 0.90
N ILE A 106 5.93 0.59 0.52
CA ILE A 106 5.15 0.45 -0.72
C ILE A 106 3.93 1.39 -0.72
N CYS A 107 3.20 1.46 0.39
CA CYS A 107 2.05 2.36 0.51
C CYS A 107 2.47 3.83 0.47
N LEU A 108 3.53 4.20 1.18
CA LEU A 108 4.05 5.57 1.19
C LEU A 108 4.53 6.00 -0.20
N ASP A 109 5.18 5.11 -0.93
CA ASP A 109 5.62 5.37 -2.30
C ASP A 109 4.42 5.59 -3.24
N ALA A 110 3.40 4.74 -3.18
CA ALA A 110 2.17 4.92 -3.95
C ALA A 110 1.47 6.26 -3.65
N LEU A 111 1.42 6.66 -2.39
CA LEU A 111 0.80 7.91 -1.94
C LEU A 111 1.49 9.15 -2.51
N GLN A 112 2.77 9.09 -2.88
CA GLN A 112 3.49 10.22 -3.48
C GLN A 112 2.87 10.64 -4.83
N PHE A 113 2.27 9.71 -5.55
CA PHE A 113 1.75 9.94 -6.91
C PHE A 113 0.23 10.04 -6.97
N ALA A 114 -0.46 10.01 -5.84
CA ALA A 114 -1.91 10.08 -5.77
C ALA A 114 -2.42 11.49 -5.46
N ALA A 115 -3.51 11.87 -6.12
CA ALA A 115 -4.35 13.00 -5.73
C ALA A 115 -5.53 12.48 -4.90
N GLU A 116 -5.91 13.16 -3.81
CA GLU A 116 -7.08 12.74 -3.02
C GLU A 116 -8.37 13.16 -3.72
N ALA A 117 -9.19 12.17 -4.10
CA ALA A 117 -10.37 12.38 -4.92
C ALA A 117 -11.41 13.33 -4.30
N GLU A 118 -11.59 13.29 -3.00
CA GLU A 118 -12.60 14.09 -2.29
C GLU A 118 -12.07 15.45 -1.79
N ASN A 119 -10.79 15.74 -2.02
CA ASN A 119 -10.17 17.02 -1.63
C ASN A 119 -10.07 18.02 -2.78
N ASN A 120 -10.93 17.91 -3.78
CA ASN A 120 -10.97 18.79 -4.96
C ASN A 120 -9.58 19.03 -5.58
N PRO A 121 -8.88 17.97 -6.05
CA PRO A 121 -7.50 18.08 -6.49
C PRO A 121 -7.39 19.00 -7.73
N GLN A 122 -6.39 19.88 -7.72
CA GLN A 122 -6.20 20.86 -8.79
C GLN A 122 -5.33 20.33 -9.95
N ALA A 123 -4.60 19.22 -9.73
CA ALA A 123 -3.71 18.63 -10.71
C ALA A 123 -3.60 17.10 -10.53
N MET A 124 -3.35 16.41 -11.64
CA MET A 124 -2.96 15.00 -11.61
C MET A 124 -1.53 14.89 -11.08
N MET A 125 -1.32 13.97 -10.13
CA MET A 125 0.00 13.65 -9.59
C MET A 125 0.64 12.46 -10.29
N GLY A 126 -0.14 11.69 -11.04
CA GLY A 126 0.27 10.58 -11.88
C GLY A 126 -0.77 10.35 -12.98
N PHE A 127 -0.31 10.01 -14.19
CA PHE A 127 -1.17 9.77 -15.35
C PHE A 127 -1.56 8.30 -15.46
N TYR A 128 -2.76 8.06 -16.00
CA TYR A 128 -3.11 6.72 -16.50
C TYR A 128 -2.53 6.51 -17.89
N ILE A 129 -1.55 5.64 -18.02
CA ILE A 129 -0.90 5.27 -19.29
C ILE A 129 -1.04 3.76 -19.49
N ARG A 130 -1.91 3.36 -20.41
CA ARG A 130 -2.17 1.94 -20.69
C ARG A 130 -0.88 1.22 -21.10
N GLY A 131 -0.57 0.09 -20.44
CA GLY A 131 0.65 -0.68 -20.64
C GLY A 131 1.91 -0.03 -20.02
N GLY A 132 1.75 1.08 -19.27
CA GLY A 132 2.86 1.71 -18.55
C GLY A 132 3.03 1.15 -17.14
N ASN A 133 4.25 0.97 -16.71
CA ASN A 133 4.60 0.66 -15.32
C ASN A 133 5.09 1.93 -14.60
N LEU A 134 4.74 2.10 -13.32
CA LEU A 134 5.12 3.27 -12.54
C LEU A 134 6.63 3.44 -12.43
N TYR A 135 7.33 2.32 -12.25
CA TYR A 135 8.79 2.25 -12.33
C TYR A 135 9.22 1.37 -13.52
N ASN A 136 10.19 1.84 -14.27
CA ASN A 136 10.82 1.13 -15.37
C ASN A 136 11.60 -0.12 -14.86
N LYS A 137 12.11 -0.95 -15.78
CA LYS A 137 12.93 -2.12 -15.43
C LYS A 137 14.25 -1.77 -14.73
N ASP A 138 14.77 -0.58 -14.97
CA ASP A 138 15.96 -0.02 -14.29
C ASP A 138 15.63 0.66 -12.95
N LEU A 139 14.40 0.52 -12.48
CA LEU A 139 13.85 1.10 -11.26
C LEU A 139 13.76 2.64 -11.27
N SER A 140 14.00 3.28 -12.39
CA SER A 140 13.72 4.71 -12.57
C SER A 140 12.21 4.96 -12.67
N LEU A 141 11.76 6.11 -12.18
CA LEU A 141 10.36 6.53 -12.29
C LEU A 141 10.00 6.71 -13.78
N ASN A 142 8.86 6.18 -14.21
CA ASN A 142 8.39 6.33 -15.59
C ASN A 142 7.76 7.70 -15.84
N VAL A 143 8.58 8.73 -15.87
CA VAL A 143 8.15 10.12 -16.09
C VAL A 143 7.68 10.32 -17.53
N MET A 144 6.54 10.99 -17.71
CA MET A 144 5.96 11.33 -19.00
C MET A 144 6.60 12.62 -19.54
N THR A 145 7.53 12.47 -20.48
CA THR A 145 8.07 13.58 -21.27
C THR A 145 7.09 14.00 -22.37
N GLU A 146 7.27 15.20 -22.93
CA GLU A 146 6.45 15.68 -24.05
C GLU A 146 6.45 14.70 -25.23
N SER A 147 7.62 14.17 -25.59
CA SER A 147 7.75 13.19 -26.68
C SER A 147 7.03 11.87 -26.38
N LYS A 148 7.09 11.39 -25.15
CA LYS A 148 6.37 10.19 -24.73
C LYS A 148 4.85 10.40 -24.77
N LEU A 149 4.34 11.53 -24.28
CA LEU A 149 2.91 11.84 -24.35
C LEU A 149 2.43 11.98 -25.78
N LYS A 150 3.13 12.75 -26.62
CA LYS A 150 2.78 12.87 -28.04
C LYS A 150 2.81 11.54 -28.77
N ALA A 151 3.78 10.68 -28.49
CA ALA A 151 3.83 9.33 -29.07
C ALA A 151 2.65 8.44 -28.58
N TYR A 152 2.29 8.58 -27.32
CA TYR A 152 1.18 7.84 -26.72
C TYR A 152 -0.17 8.27 -27.33
N PHE A 153 -0.43 9.56 -27.46
CA PHE A 153 -1.67 10.10 -28.05
C PHE A 153 -1.86 9.74 -29.54
N ARG A 154 -0.78 9.49 -30.27
CA ARG A 154 -0.84 9.11 -31.69
C ARG A 154 -1.19 7.65 -31.94
N ARG A 155 -1.19 6.82 -30.91
CA ARG A 155 -1.52 5.38 -31.06
C ARG A 155 -3.02 5.22 -31.25
N SER A 156 -3.42 4.68 -32.40
CA SER A 156 -4.83 4.47 -32.77
C SER A 156 -5.59 3.62 -31.74
N GLU A 157 -4.93 2.65 -31.12
CA GLU A 157 -5.48 1.79 -30.08
C GLU A 157 -5.83 2.54 -28.78
N TYR A 158 -5.27 3.72 -28.58
CA TYR A 158 -5.49 4.56 -27.39
C TYR A 158 -6.41 5.75 -27.65
N ALA A 159 -6.74 6.04 -28.91
CA ALA A 159 -7.62 7.15 -29.28
C ALA A 159 -8.91 7.22 -28.44
N PRO A 160 -9.62 6.10 -28.14
CA PRO A 160 -10.83 6.13 -27.31
C PRO A 160 -10.59 6.61 -25.86
N TYR A 161 -9.34 6.57 -25.39
CA TYR A 161 -9.00 7.04 -24.05
C TYR A 161 -8.73 8.55 -23.98
N PHE A 162 -8.55 9.22 -25.13
CA PHE A 162 -8.28 10.67 -25.23
C PHE A 162 -9.43 11.44 -25.85
N ASP A 163 -10.47 10.75 -26.23
CA ASP A 163 -11.69 11.37 -26.70
C ASP A 163 -12.24 12.32 -25.64
N GLY A 164 -12.59 13.56 -26.04
CA GLY A 164 -13.09 14.60 -25.14
C GLY A 164 -12.05 15.43 -24.42
N GLY A 165 -10.82 15.58 -24.97
CA GLY A 165 -9.81 16.55 -24.46
C GLY A 165 -8.94 16.06 -23.30
N ARG A 166 -8.83 14.74 -23.12
CA ARG A 166 -7.97 14.14 -22.07
C ARG A 166 -6.48 14.31 -22.38
N ASP A 167 -6.12 14.29 -23.65
CA ASP A 167 -4.77 14.55 -24.14
C ASP A 167 -4.35 15.99 -23.86
N ASP A 168 -5.21 16.98 -24.12
CA ASP A 168 -4.98 18.39 -23.79
C ASP A 168 -4.80 18.56 -22.27
N LEU A 169 -5.69 17.97 -21.46
CA LEU A 169 -5.60 17.99 -20.00
C LEU A 169 -4.27 17.41 -19.49
N MET A 170 -3.87 16.25 -20.02
CA MET A 170 -2.63 15.58 -19.60
C MET A 170 -1.41 16.39 -20.04
N MET A 171 -1.43 16.95 -21.25
CA MET A 171 -0.33 17.82 -21.74
C MET A 171 -0.22 19.09 -20.90
N GLU A 172 -1.33 19.79 -20.63
CA GLU A 172 -1.35 20.97 -19.78
C GLU A 172 -0.80 20.68 -18.38
N ASN A 173 -1.24 19.57 -17.77
CA ASN A 173 -0.77 19.17 -16.45
C ASN A 173 0.72 18.82 -16.43
N ALA A 174 1.21 18.14 -17.47
CA ALA A 174 2.64 17.83 -17.62
C ALA A 174 3.51 19.09 -17.79
N LEU A 175 3.06 20.04 -18.62
CA LEU A 175 3.73 21.32 -18.78
C LEU A 175 3.79 22.12 -17.46
N ARG A 176 2.68 22.18 -16.74
CA ARG A 176 2.58 22.85 -15.43
C ARG A 176 3.54 22.27 -14.41
N SER A 177 3.70 20.95 -14.39
CA SER A 177 4.60 20.23 -13.49
C SER A 177 5.99 19.98 -14.09
N MET A 178 6.35 20.63 -15.18
CA MET A 178 7.63 20.47 -15.89
C MET A 178 7.92 19.00 -16.27
N PHE A 179 6.91 18.27 -16.71
CA PHE A 179 6.97 16.84 -17.04
C PHE A 179 7.45 15.93 -15.90
N ALA A 180 7.27 16.34 -14.64
CA ALA A 180 7.61 15.52 -13.47
C ALA A 180 6.52 14.48 -13.11
N VAL A 181 5.47 14.35 -13.93
CA VAL A 181 4.33 13.47 -13.68
C VAL A 181 4.62 12.07 -14.22
N PRO A 182 4.61 11.03 -13.38
CA PRO A 182 4.79 9.66 -13.84
C PRO A 182 3.53 9.12 -14.53
N GLY A 183 3.69 8.03 -15.30
CA GLY A 183 2.57 7.35 -15.96
C GLY A 183 2.59 5.85 -15.82
N CYS A 184 1.43 5.28 -15.48
CA CYS A 184 1.23 3.83 -15.40
C CYS A 184 -0.26 3.47 -15.62
N ASP A 185 -0.55 2.21 -15.91
CA ASP A 185 -1.91 1.69 -15.74
C ASP A 185 -2.09 1.06 -14.34
N CYS A 186 -3.28 0.48 -14.08
CA CYS A 186 -3.60 -0.07 -12.77
C CYS A 186 -2.68 -1.21 -12.34
N SER A 187 -2.39 -2.15 -13.24
CA SER A 187 -1.46 -3.25 -13.00
C SER A 187 -0.01 -2.77 -12.97
N GLY A 188 0.34 -1.83 -13.85
CA GLY A 188 1.67 -1.25 -13.91
C GLY A 188 2.04 -0.40 -12.69
N MET A 189 1.06 0.15 -11.99
CA MET A 189 1.28 0.75 -10.67
C MET A 189 1.75 -0.30 -9.67
N ILE A 190 1.02 -1.40 -9.54
CA ILE A 190 1.37 -2.49 -8.61
C ILE A 190 2.70 -3.12 -8.98
N VAL A 191 2.88 -3.52 -10.26
CA VAL A 191 4.13 -4.13 -10.75
C VAL A 191 5.32 -3.21 -10.50
N GLY A 192 5.19 -1.92 -10.80
CA GLY A 192 6.25 -0.94 -10.59
C GLY A 192 6.65 -0.83 -9.13
N LEU A 193 5.68 -0.70 -8.22
CA LEU A 193 5.92 -0.67 -6.77
C LEU A 193 6.60 -1.95 -6.28
N MET A 194 6.12 -3.13 -6.70
CA MET A 194 6.69 -4.40 -6.29
C MET A 194 8.14 -4.57 -6.76
N ARG A 195 8.47 -4.13 -7.98
CA ARG A 195 9.84 -4.10 -8.50
C ARG A 195 10.73 -3.14 -7.70
N LYS A 196 10.24 -1.93 -7.44
CA LYS A 196 10.97 -0.88 -6.72
C LYS A 196 11.40 -1.34 -5.33
N HIS A 197 10.54 -2.08 -4.65
CA HIS A 197 10.78 -2.61 -3.31
C HIS A 197 11.36 -4.04 -3.29
N GLY A 198 11.82 -4.56 -4.44
CA GLY A 198 12.51 -5.85 -4.53
C GLY A 198 11.63 -7.08 -4.28
N ILE A 199 10.30 -6.95 -4.34
CA ILE A 199 9.35 -8.06 -4.18
C ILE A 199 9.31 -8.93 -5.44
N TYR A 200 9.43 -8.28 -6.59
CA TYR A 200 9.53 -8.92 -7.90
C TYR A 200 10.80 -8.49 -8.62
N ASP A 201 11.32 -9.38 -9.44
CA ASP A 201 12.44 -9.09 -10.34
C ASP A 201 12.09 -7.96 -11.32
N ALA A 202 13.10 -7.24 -11.77
CA ALA A 202 12.93 -6.10 -12.69
C ALA A 202 12.23 -6.47 -14.02
N GLY A 203 12.31 -7.74 -14.44
CA GLY A 203 11.65 -8.27 -15.64
C GLY A 203 10.21 -8.71 -15.45
N PHE A 204 9.74 -8.84 -14.21
CA PHE A 204 8.38 -9.30 -13.92
C PHE A 204 7.34 -8.31 -14.47
N ASP A 205 6.31 -8.83 -15.13
CA ASP A 205 5.16 -8.06 -15.60
C ASP A 205 3.89 -8.91 -15.59
N ALA A 206 2.76 -8.32 -15.23
CA ALA A 206 1.49 -9.03 -15.16
C ALA A 206 0.32 -8.06 -15.22
N ASN A 207 -0.79 -8.49 -15.82
CA ASN A 207 -2.03 -7.73 -15.83
C ASN A 207 -2.81 -7.87 -14.52
N ALA A 208 -3.84 -7.03 -14.33
CA ALA A 208 -4.64 -6.97 -13.12
C ALA A 208 -5.29 -8.31 -12.73
N ASN A 209 -5.80 -9.08 -13.70
CA ASN A 209 -6.42 -10.38 -13.43
C ASN A 209 -5.39 -11.42 -12.96
N THR A 210 -4.21 -11.43 -13.58
CA THR A 210 -3.10 -12.32 -13.17
C THR A 210 -2.62 -11.98 -11.77
N LEU A 211 -2.41 -10.70 -11.48
CA LEU A 211 -2.01 -10.24 -10.14
C LEU A 211 -3.04 -10.68 -9.09
N GLY A 212 -4.30 -10.30 -9.27
CA GLY A 212 -5.37 -10.62 -8.32
C GLY A 212 -5.64 -12.12 -8.17
N GLY A 213 -5.61 -12.89 -9.27
CA GLY A 213 -5.92 -14.32 -9.26
C GLY A 213 -4.78 -15.20 -8.75
N SER A 214 -3.57 -15.01 -9.31
CA SER A 214 -2.45 -15.94 -9.08
C SER A 214 -1.47 -15.49 -8.00
N HIS A 215 -1.41 -14.20 -7.71
CA HIS A 215 -0.40 -13.61 -6.83
C HIS A 215 -0.94 -13.17 -5.46
N THR A 216 -2.22 -13.39 -5.17
CA THR A 216 -2.83 -13.05 -3.89
C THR A 216 -3.52 -14.23 -3.23
N ILE A 217 -3.73 -14.10 -1.92
CA ILE A 217 -4.67 -14.90 -1.13
C ILE A 217 -5.79 -13.96 -0.72
N LYS A 218 -7.04 -14.30 -1.04
CA LYS A 218 -8.20 -13.47 -0.68
C LYS A 218 -8.29 -13.31 0.84
N THR A 219 -8.55 -12.09 1.28
CA THR A 219 -8.73 -11.75 2.68
C THR A 219 -10.03 -10.97 2.90
N THR A 220 -10.65 -11.20 4.05
CA THR A 220 -11.82 -10.44 4.53
C THR A 220 -11.44 -9.34 5.52
N ASN A 221 -10.18 -9.32 5.95
CA ASN A 221 -9.63 -8.31 6.84
C ASN A 221 -8.39 -7.67 6.17
N PRO A 222 -8.57 -6.74 5.23
CA PRO A 222 -7.46 -6.16 4.50
C PRO A 222 -6.58 -5.29 5.40
N GLN A 223 -5.28 -5.40 5.21
CA GLN A 223 -4.27 -4.55 5.82
C GLN A 223 -3.54 -3.72 4.76
N SER A 224 -2.92 -2.62 5.17
CA SER A 224 -2.15 -1.77 4.25
C SER A 224 -1.12 -2.58 3.49
N GLY A 225 -1.06 -2.40 2.17
CA GLY A 225 -0.24 -3.19 1.26
C GLY A 225 -1.01 -4.31 0.55
N ASP A 226 -2.21 -4.68 1.00
CA ASP A 226 -3.05 -5.62 0.25
C ASP A 226 -3.57 -5.00 -1.04
N TRP A 227 -3.89 -5.84 -2.00
CA TRP A 227 -4.41 -5.38 -3.28
C TRP A 227 -5.93 -5.43 -3.32
N ALA A 228 -6.53 -4.33 -3.74
CA ALA A 228 -7.95 -4.22 -4.00
C ALA A 228 -8.21 -4.67 -5.44
N CYS A 229 -9.00 -5.73 -5.62
CA CYS A 229 -9.11 -6.47 -6.87
C CYS A 229 -10.55 -6.51 -7.40
N LYS A 230 -10.67 -6.39 -8.71
CA LYS A 230 -11.86 -6.69 -9.49
C LYS A 230 -11.48 -7.10 -10.91
N SER A 231 -12.44 -7.64 -11.66
CA SER A 231 -12.20 -8.02 -13.06
C SER A 231 -11.64 -6.85 -13.87
N GLY A 232 -10.45 -7.06 -14.46
CA GLY A 232 -9.76 -6.09 -15.30
C GLY A 232 -9.18 -4.88 -14.60
N HIS A 233 -9.21 -4.80 -13.26
CA HIS A 233 -8.71 -3.65 -12.52
C HIS A 233 -8.16 -4.02 -11.15
N ILE A 234 -7.14 -3.26 -10.69
CA ILE A 234 -6.46 -3.49 -9.42
C ILE A 234 -6.02 -2.15 -8.81
N GLY A 235 -6.03 -2.06 -7.48
CA GLY A 235 -5.52 -0.95 -6.70
C GLY A 235 -4.76 -1.44 -5.48
N LEU A 236 -4.16 -0.52 -4.74
CA LEU A 236 -3.43 -0.78 -3.50
C LEU A 236 -4.25 -0.27 -2.31
N TYR A 237 -4.59 -1.14 -1.38
CA TYR A 237 -5.19 -0.72 -0.11
C TYR A 237 -4.12 -0.13 0.80
N VAL A 238 -4.31 1.13 1.20
CA VAL A 238 -3.34 1.86 2.02
C VAL A 238 -3.78 2.00 3.48
N GLY A 239 -4.97 1.42 3.82
CA GLY A 239 -5.50 1.41 5.17
C GLY A 239 -6.57 2.46 5.43
N GLY A 240 -7.28 2.31 6.55
CA GLY A 240 -8.33 3.25 6.96
C GLY A 240 -9.55 3.34 6.02
N GLY A 241 -9.71 2.35 5.13
CA GLY A 241 -10.74 2.33 4.08
C GLY A 241 -10.36 3.12 2.83
N TYR A 242 -9.07 3.42 2.63
CA TYR A 242 -8.55 4.14 1.47
C TYR A 242 -7.76 3.22 0.54
N GLU A 243 -7.89 3.45 -0.76
CA GLU A 243 -7.15 2.79 -1.82
C GLU A 243 -6.45 3.80 -2.73
N VAL A 244 -5.28 3.44 -3.24
CA VAL A 244 -4.61 4.12 -4.34
C VAL A 244 -4.81 3.31 -5.62
N GLU A 245 -5.33 3.95 -6.67
CA GLU A 245 -5.55 3.30 -7.96
C GLU A 245 -5.20 4.23 -9.13
N ALA A 246 -4.68 3.67 -10.23
CA ALA A 246 -4.62 4.35 -11.51
C ALA A 246 -5.97 4.13 -12.21
N ALA A 247 -6.84 5.14 -12.15
CA ALA A 247 -8.27 4.98 -12.39
C ALA A 247 -8.73 5.22 -13.84
N GLY A 248 -7.83 5.69 -14.70
CA GLY A 248 -8.14 5.98 -16.12
C GLY A 248 -7.65 7.35 -16.59
N GLY A 249 -7.72 7.63 -17.90
CA GLY A 249 -7.14 8.83 -18.52
C GLY A 249 -7.67 10.18 -18.00
N ALA A 250 -8.95 10.25 -17.64
CA ALA A 250 -9.53 11.47 -17.06
C ALA A 250 -9.34 11.59 -15.54
N TYR A 251 -8.73 10.60 -14.91
CA TYR A 251 -8.67 10.45 -13.45
C TYR A 251 -7.24 10.40 -12.93
N GLY A 252 -6.31 9.79 -13.68
CA GLY A 252 -4.92 9.60 -13.23
C GLY A 252 -4.81 8.65 -12.05
N ILE A 253 -3.78 8.84 -11.20
CA ILE A 253 -3.58 8.09 -9.96
C ILE A 253 -4.26 8.82 -8.81
N GLN A 254 -5.16 8.16 -8.09
CA GLN A 254 -5.91 8.79 -7.00
C GLN A 254 -5.93 7.95 -5.72
N LEU A 255 -5.94 8.67 -4.61
CA LEU A 255 -6.36 8.18 -3.30
C LEU A 255 -7.87 8.35 -3.20
N SER A 256 -8.60 7.27 -2.99
CA SER A 256 -10.05 7.28 -2.89
C SER A 256 -10.55 6.45 -1.71
N LYS A 257 -11.77 6.74 -1.27
CA LYS A 257 -12.51 5.92 -0.33
C LYS A 257 -13.80 5.44 -0.99
N ASN A 258 -14.09 4.14 -0.89
CA ASN A 258 -15.27 3.55 -1.56
C ASN A 258 -15.32 3.84 -3.07
N ARG A 259 -14.16 3.96 -3.70
CA ARG A 259 -14.01 4.25 -5.13
C ARG A 259 -14.80 5.49 -5.61
N ARG A 260 -14.74 6.55 -4.83
CA ARG A 260 -15.22 7.89 -5.20
C ARG A 260 -14.05 8.62 -5.87
N ILE A 261 -14.07 8.69 -7.18
CA ILE A 261 -12.96 9.12 -8.04
C ILE A 261 -13.27 10.49 -8.65
N PHE A 262 -12.31 11.42 -8.59
CA PHE A 262 -12.43 12.75 -9.17
C PHE A 262 -12.11 12.73 -10.67
N ASN A 263 -13.02 13.26 -11.48
CA ASN A 263 -12.83 13.42 -12.91
C ASN A 263 -12.27 14.83 -13.20
N PHE A 264 -11.04 14.92 -13.63
CA PHE A 264 -10.35 16.19 -13.90
C PHE A 264 -10.92 16.96 -15.10
N LEU A 265 -11.61 16.29 -16.03
CA LEU A 265 -12.26 16.97 -17.17
C LEU A 265 -13.55 17.68 -16.74
N THR A 266 -14.30 17.06 -15.84
CA THR A 266 -15.62 17.57 -15.44
C THR A 266 -15.59 18.31 -14.09
N GLY A 267 -14.52 18.21 -13.33
CA GLY A 267 -14.40 18.76 -11.99
C GLY A 267 -15.33 18.09 -10.96
N LYS A 268 -15.79 16.86 -11.21
CA LYS A 268 -16.77 16.17 -10.37
C LYS A 268 -16.26 14.82 -9.86
N VAL A 269 -16.64 14.50 -8.63
CA VAL A 269 -16.44 13.15 -8.07
C VAL A 269 -17.50 12.21 -8.64
N GLN A 270 -17.05 11.06 -9.13
CA GLN A 270 -17.88 9.98 -9.65
C GLN A 270 -17.72 8.74 -8.77
N ARG A 271 -18.79 7.95 -8.62
CA ARG A 271 -18.73 6.68 -7.89
C ARG A 271 -18.55 5.54 -8.88
N PHE A 272 -17.48 4.77 -8.67
CA PHE A 272 -17.22 3.54 -9.42
C PHE A 272 -17.77 2.32 -8.66
N SER A 273 -17.91 1.20 -9.37
CA SER A 273 -18.30 -0.09 -8.77
C SER A 273 -17.26 -0.52 -7.72
N ALA A 274 -17.74 -1.07 -6.61
CA ALA A 274 -16.88 -1.53 -5.52
C ALA A 274 -15.84 -2.57 -5.99
N TRP A 275 -14.80 -2.75 -5.19
CA TRP A 275 -13.89 -3.88 -5.32
C TRP A 275 -14.63 -5.20 -5.09
N GLU A 276 -14.24 -6.25 -5.78
CA GLU A 276 -14.85 -7.58 -5.62
C GLU A 276 -14.26 -8.32 -4.42
N TYR A 277 -12.98 -8.08 -4.15
CA TYR A 277 -12.28 -8.63 -2.99
C TYR A 277 -10.97 -7.89 -2.72
N TYR A 278 -10.40 -8.13 -1.54
CA TYR A 278 -9.02 -7.78 -1.24
C TYR A 278 -8.15 -9.03 -1.24
N GLY A 279 -6.90 -8.90 -1.64
CA GLY A 279 -5.94 -10.00 -1.70
C GLY A 279 -4.62 -9.63 -1.06
N ASP A 280 -4.17 -10.49 -0.11
CA ASP A 280 -2.83 -10.40 0.47
C ASP A 280 -1.81 -10.93 -0.53
N PRO A 281 -0.85 -10.12 -0.99
CA PRO A 281 0.24 -10.61 -1.84
C PRO A 281 1.10 -11.63 -1.10
N LYS A 282 1.33 -12.78 -1.71
CA LYS A 282 2.00 -13.93 -1.07
C LYS A 282 3.49 -13.73 -0.76
N ARG A 283 4.08 -12.54 -0.95
CA ARG A 283 5.53 -12.30 -0.98
C ARG A 283 6.03 -11.15 -0.11
N TYR A 284 5.22 -10.61 0.77
CA TYR A 284 5.66 -9.59 1.74
C TYR A 284 6.36 -10.23 2.95
#